data_f8acaea0b1f77c0865a4df3e8f5d9328
#
_entry.id   f8acaea0b1f77c0865a4df3e8f5d9328
#
_cell.length_a   1.000
_cell.length_b   1.000
_cell.length_c   1.000
_cell.angle_alpha   90.00
_cell.angle_beta   90.00
_cell.angle_gamma   90.00
#
_symmetry.space_group_name_H-M   'P 1'
#
loop_
_entity.id
_entity.type
_entity.pdbx_description
1 polymer ?
#
loop_
_entity_poly.entity_id
_entity_poly.type
_entity_poly.pdbx_seq_one_letter_code
_entity_poly.pdbx_strand_id
1 'polypeptide(L)'
;MQKSFKYILLILSVILILSACDKQSDSNSSSSKDTITVKNTYEFKDKNHTHSRGKNKTETVKVPVNPKRVAVLDYGALDIMQQMGLQDKIVSIAKGQGASFLPSSLSEFKNSKYTNLGNPGRPNYDELAKSKPNVIFASFRQAHTKTIDEMKKAAPNAKILFVSPDNDNYISSIKEHTTLFGKIFKK
;
A
#
# COMPACT_ATOMS: atom_id res chain seq x y z
N MET A 1 -7.30 -54.29 -51.38
CA MET A 1 -6.27 -53.26 -51.06
C MET A 1 -6.80 -51.84 -50.94
N GLN A 2 -7.90 -51.45 -51.55
CA GLN A 2 -8.44 -50.07 -51.49
C GLN A 2 -9.10 -49.67 -50.16
N LYS A 3 -9.63 -50.60 -49.39
CA LYS A 3 -10.30 -50.31 -48.12
C LYS A 3 -9.33 -50.05 -47.01
N SER A 4 -8.20 -50.74 -46.95
CA SER A 4 -7.17 -50.51 -45.93
C SER A 4 -6.47 -49.14 -46.06
N PHE A 5 -6.31 -48.63 -47.28
CA PHE A 5 -5.68 -47.32 -47.52
C PHE A 5 -6.53 -46.17 -47.05
N LYS A 6 -7.87 -46.30 -47.13
CA LYS A 6 -8.79 -45.25 -46.58
C LYS A 6 -8.71 -45.14 -45.06
N TYR A 7 -8.55 -46.23 -44.34
CA TYR A 7 -8.41 -46.21 -42.88
C TYR A 7 -7.05 -45.68 -42.43
N ILE A 8 -5.98 -45.94 -43.18
CA ILE A 8 -4.64 -45.38 -42.90
C ILE A 8 -4.66 -43.87 -43.11
N LEU A 9 -5.34 -43.35 -44.14
CA LEU A 9 -5.48 -41.91 -44.36
C LEU A 9 -6.33 -41.21 -43.26
N LEU A 10 -7.35 -41.92 -42.77
CA LEU A 10 -8.22 -41.40 -41.70
C LEU A 10 -7.50 -41.38 -40.34
N ILE A 11 -6.67 -42.39 -40.07
CA ILE A 11 -5.84 -42.42 -38.84
C ILE A 11 -4.74 -41.35 -38.89
N LEU A 12 -4.16 -41.10 -40.07
CA LEU A 12 -3.14 -40.06 -40.24
C LEU A 12 -3.72 -38.64 -40.05
N SER A 13 -5.00 -38.42 -40.44
CA SER A 13 -5.66 -37.14 -40.25
C SER A 13 -6.02 -36.87 -38.78
N VAL A 14 -6.29 -37.92 -38.00
CA VAL A 14 -6.58 -37.76 -36.56
C VAL A 14 -5.33 -37.48 -35.75
N ILE A 15 -4.17 -37.97 -36.16
CA ILE A 15 -2.88 -37.72 -35.49
C ILE A 15 -2.42 -36.27 -35.71
N LEU A 16 -2.78 -35.62 -36.82
CA LEU A 16 -2.44 -34.22 -37.10
C LEU A 16 -3.27 -33.20 -36.31
N ILE A 17 -4.39 -33.60 -35.70
CA ILE A 17 -5.23 -32.73 -34.88
C ILE A 17 -4.76 -32.70 -33.40
N LEU A 18 -3.99 -33.70 -32.96
CA LEU A 18 -3.50 -33.82 -31.59
C LEU A 18 -2.17 -33.10 -31.36
N SER A 19 -1.50 -32.57 -32.39
CA SER A 19 -0.25 -31.79 -32.25
C SER A 19 -0.46 -30.29 -32.27
N ALA A 20 -1.71 -29.77 -32.28
CA ALA A 20 -2.02 -28.35 -32.25
C ALA A 20 -2.42 -27.84 -30.85
N CYS A 21 -2.24 -28.63 -29.81
CA CYS A 21 -2.48 -28.22 -28.40
C CYS A 21 -1.21 -28.19 -27.59
N ASP A 22 -0.20 -27.46 -28.10
CA ASP A 22 0.90 -27.06 -27.23
C ASP A 22 1.47 -25.73 -27.72
N LYS A 23 0.87 -24.69 -27.25
CA LYS A 23 1.28 -23.32 -26.96
C LYS A 23 0.10 -22.36 -26.99
N GLN A 24 -0.94 -22.68 -26.24
CA GLN A 24 -1.72 -21.61 -25.67
C GLN A 24 -0.96 -21.17 -24.44
N SER A 25 -0.07 -20.24 -24.66
CA SER A 25 0.34 -19.33 -23.60
C SER A 25 -0.93 -18.74 -23.05
N ASP A 26 -1.45 -19.34 -21.99
CA ASP A 26 -2.33 -18.64 -21.07
C ASP A 26 -1.55 -17.43 -20.59
N SER A 27 -1.65 -16.36 -21.34
CA SER A 27 -1.48 -15.01 -20.85
C SER A 27 -2.65 -14.70 -19.91
N ASN A 28 -2.86 -15.59 -18.93
CA ASN A 28 -3.45 -15.22 -17.68
C ASN A 28 -2.39 -14.37 -16.99
N SER A 29 -2.26 -13.12 -17.43
CA SER A 29 -1.58 -12.09 -16.67
C SER A 29 -2.41 -11.85 -15.42
N SER A 30 -2.41 -12.80 -14.48
CA SER A 30 -2.39 -12.45 -13.09
C SER A 30 -1.14 -11.58 -12.97
N SER A 31 -1.28 -10.27 -13.13
CA SER A 31 -0.25 -9.33 -12.73
C SER A 31 0.01 -9.63 -11.26
N SER A 32 1.00 -10.49 -10.99
CA SER A 32 1.60 -10.57 -9.68
C SER A 32 2.05 -9.14 -9.42
N LYS A 33 1.23 -8.38 -8.67
CA LYS A 33 1.56 -7.00 -8.34
C LYS A 33 2.92 -7.10 -7.67
N ASP A 34 3.96 -6.62 -8.33
CA ASP A 34 5.30 -6.60 -7.77
C ASP A 34 5.20 -6.10 -6.34
N THR A 35 5.76 -6.83 -5.40
CA THR A 35 5.77 -6.45 -4.00
C THR A 35 7.20 -6.40 -3.50
N ILE A 36 7.47 -5.50 -2.57
CA ILE A 36 8.70 -5.51 -1.78
C ILE A 36 8.38 -5.92 -0.35
N THR A 37 9.33 -6.57 0.29
CA THR A 37 9.25 -6.91 1.71
C THR A 37 9.89 -5.80 2.53
N VAL A 38 9.11 -5.21 3.44
CA VAL A 38 9.52 -4.12 4.31
C VAL A 38 9.52 -4.61 5.74
N LYS A 39 10.65 -4.40 6.45
CA LYS A 39 10.71 -4.54 7.90
C LYS A 39 10.28 -3.22 8.51
N ASN A 40 9.08 -3.18 9.10
CA ASN A 40 8.49 -1.98 9.69
C ASN A 40 8.58 -2.06 11.23
N THR A 41 9.39 -1.20 11.81
CA THR A 41 9.57 -1.08 13.26
C THR A 41 8.93 0.20 13.75
N TYR A 42 8.16 0.11 14.81
CA TYR A 42 7.46 1.26 15.40
C TYR A 42 7.21 1.06 16.90
N GLU A 43 7.03 2.16 17.63
CA GLU A 43 6.64 2.12 19.03
C GLU A 43 5.14 1.81 19.14
N PHE A 44 4.83 0.61 19.63
CA PHE A 44 3.46 0.13 19.81
C PHE A 44 2.98 0.37 21.24
N LYS A 45 1.76 0.91 21.40
CA LYS A 45 1.09 1.14 22.69
C LYS A 45 -0.08 0.18 22.85
N ASP A 46 -0.05 -0.64 23.87
CA ASP A 46 -1.19 -1.48 24.22
C ASP A 46 -2.26 -0.68 24.97
N LYS A 47 -3.51 -1.20 24.99
CA LYS A 47 -4.71 -0.54 25.56
C LYS A 47 -4.54 -0.07 27.01
N ASN A 48 -3.64 -0.66 27.77
CA ASN A 48 -3.51 -0.47 29.21
C ASN A 48 -2.45 0.57 29.63
N HIS A 49 -1.74 1.19 28.68
CA HIS A 49 -0.61 2.06 29.00
C HIS A 49 -0.72 3.43 28.32
N THR A 50 -1.66 4.26 28.81
CA THR A 50 -1.88 5.61 28.28
C THR A 50 -0.77 6.62 28.57
N HIS A 51 0.14 6.30 29.52
CA HIS A 51 1.19 7.21 29.98
C HIS A 51 2.62 6.63 29.96
N SER A 52 2.81 5.38 29.52
CA SER A 52 4.14 4.77 29.41
C SER A 52 4.67 4.83 27.97
N ARG A 53 6.00 4.81 27.83
CA ARG A 53 6.65 4.56 26.53
C ARG A 53 6.12 3.21 26.01
N GLY A 54 5.78 3.18 24.72
CA GLY A 54 5.38 1.96 24.07
C GLY A 54 6.55 0.96 23.94
N LYS A 55 6.24 -0.24 23.49
CA LYS A 55 7.26 -1.25 23.18
C LYS A 55 7.55 -1.22 21.68
N ASN A 56 8.81 -1.30 21.30
CA ASN A 56 9.17 -1.46 19.90
C ASN A 56 8.60 -2.77 19.37
N LYS A 57 7.80 -2.66 18.31
CA LYS A 57 7.24 -3.77 17.56
C LYS A 57 7.82 -3.76 16.15
N THR A 58 8.24 -4.92 15.67
CA THR A 58 8.73 -5.08 14.31
C THR A 58 7.84 -6.09 13.58
N GLU A 59 7.35 -5.70 12.42
CA GLU A 59 6.54 -6.53 11.54
C GLU A 59 7.15 -6.58 10.14
N THR A 60 7.00 -7.70 9.47
CA THR A 60 7.37 -7.83 8.06
C THR A 60 6.13 -7.65 7.19
N VAL A 61 6.14 -6.64 6.34
CA VAL A 61 4.99 -6.26 5.49
C VAL A 61 5.37 -6.39 4.02
N LYS A 62 4.57 -7.14 3.25
CA LYS A 62 4.68 -7.15 1.78
C LYS A 62 3.89 -5.98 1.21
N VAL A 63 4.57 -5.01 0.63
CA VAL A 63 4.00 -3.75 0.12
C VAL A 63 4.00 -3.78 -1.40
N PRO A 64 2.89 -3.41 -2.07
CA PRO A 64 2.88 -3.31 -3.52
C PRO A 64 3.88 -2.25 -3.99
N VAL A 65 4.59 -2.54 -5.08
CA VAL A 65 5.48 -1.58 -5.74
C VAL A 65 4.65 -0.59 -6.53
N ASN A 66 5.03 0.67 -6.47
CA ASN A 66 4.37 1.80 -7.14
C ASN A 66 2.84 1.81 -6.90
N PRO A 67 2.40 1.81 -5.62
CA PRO A 67 0.99 1.81 -5.27
C PRO A 67 0.33 3.07 -5.85
N LYS A 68 -0.88 2.90 -6.38
CA LYS A 68 -1.61 3.99 -7.05
C LYS A 68 -2.53 4.76 -6.11
N ARG A 69 -2.80 4.22 -4.92
CA ARG A 69 -3.77 4.77 -3.97
C ARG A 69 -3.19 4.71 -2.56
N VAL A 70 -2.76 5.85 -2.05
CA VAL A 70 -2.11 5.96 -0.75
C VAL A 70 -2.94 6.85 0.18
N ALA A 71 -3.18 6.38 1.40
CA ALA A 71 -3.70 7.19 2.49
C ALA A 71 -2.52 7.64 3.37
N VAL A 72 -2.49 8.92 3.75
CA VAL A 72 -1.39 9.48 4.54
C VAL A 72 -1.90 10.10 5.84
N LEU A 73 -1.45 9.55 6.96
CA LEU A 73 -1.80 9.97 8.32
C LEU A 73 -0.61 10.62 9.04
N ASP A 74 0.56 10.67 8.39
CA ASP A 74 1.79 11.28 8.90
C ASP A 74 2.23 12.43 8.00
N TYR A 75 2.49 13.60 8.58
CA TYR A 75 2.85 14.78 7.78
C TYR A 75 4.29 14.78 7.29
N GLY A 76 5.19 14.10 8.01
CA GLY A 76 6.55 13.86 7.50
C GLY A 76 6.54 12.99 6.25
N ALA A 77 5.72 11.93 6.25
CA ALA A 77 5.50 11.11 5.07
C ALA A 77 4.86 11.91 3.92
N LEU A 78 3.91 12.80 4.24
CA LEU A 78 3.26 13.66 3.25
C LEU A 78 4.26 14.62 2.59
N ASP A 79 5.17 15.22 3.39
CA ASP A 79 6.23 16.09 2.90
C ASP A 79 7.21 15.32 2.00
N ILE A 80 7.69 14.15 2.43
CA ILE A 80 8.55 13.30 1.59
C ILE A 80 7.87 12.99 0.26
N MET A 81 6.60 12.62 0.27
CA MET A 81 5.86 12.32 -0.97
C MET A 81 5.73 13.55 -1.87
N GLN A 82 5.53 14.75 -1.30
CA GLN A 82 5.51 16.01 -2.04
C GLN A 82 6.85 16.27 -2.71
N GLN A 83 7.96 16.18 -1.96
CA GLN A 83 9.31 16.40 -2.49
C GLN A 83 9.70 15.39 -3.58
N MET A 84 9.15 14.18 -3.52
CA MET A 84 9.37 13.15 -4.53
C MET A 84 8.44 13.24 -5.75
N GLY A 85 7.52 14.21 -5.80
CA GLY A 85 6.55 14.37 -6.89
C GLY A 85 5.52 13.24 -6.96
N LEU A 86 5.04 12.77 -5.79
CA LEU A 86 4.13 11.62 -5.66
C LEU A 86 2.69 12.01 -5.29
N GLN A 87 2.32 13.29 -5.49
CA GLN A 87 1.01 13.82 -5.11
C GLN A 87 -0.14 13.10 -5.82
N ASP A 88 0.08 12.62 -7.04
CA ASP A 88 -0.89 11.86 -7.83
C ASP A 88 -1.23 10.47 -7.25
N LYS A 89 -0.39 9.94 -6.37
CA LYS A 89 -0.60 8.67 -5.67
C LYS A 89 -1.48 8.81 -4.42
N ILE A 90 -1.61 10.02 -3.90
CA ILE A 90 -2.31 10.28 -2.64
C ILE A 90 -3.81 10.42 -2.91
N VAL A 91 -4.62 9.63 -2.20
CA VAL A 91 -6.07 9.66 -2.31
C VAL A 91 -6.76 10.24 -1.08
N SER A 92 -6.14 10.12 0.09
CA SER A 92 -6.74 10.61 1.34
C SER A 92 -5.67 11.01 2.36
N ILE A 93 -6.00 12.02 3.16
CA ILE A 93 -5.07 12.64 4.12
C ILE A 93 -5.85 13.05 5.37
N ALA A 94 -5.26 12.88 6.54
CA ALA A 94 -5.81 13.39 7.80
C ALA A 94 -5.52 14.88 7.97
N LYS A 95 -6.39 15.74 7.40
CA LYS A 95 -6.16 17.19 7.30
C LYS A 95 -6.70 18.00 8.48
N GLY A 96 -7.48 17.39 9.36
CA GLY A 96 -8.27 18.11 10.38
C GLY A 96 -9.54 18.74 9.82
N GLN A 97 -10.31 19.38 10.69
CA GLN A 97 -11.51 20.10 10.27
C GLN A 97 -11.11 21.29 9.39
N GLY A 98 -11.75 21.46 8.23
CA GLY A 98 -11.42 22.52 7.29
C GLY A 98 -9.97 22.53 6.82
N ALA A 99 -9.27 21.38 6.90
CA ALA A 99 -7.84 21.24 6.60
C ALA A 99 -6.93 22.12 7.49
N SER A 100 -7.37 22.41 8.75
CA SER A 100 -6.69 23.30 9.68
C SER A 100 -5.36 22.76 10.25
N PHE A 101 -5.13 21.44 10.16
CA PHE A 101 -3.91 20.84 10.70
C PHE A 101 -2.76 20.75 9.71
N LEU A 102 -2.98 21.12 8.45
CA LEU A 102 -1.90 21.14 7.46
C LEU A 102 -1.05 22.40 7.63
N PRO A 103 0.28 22.26 7.77
CA PRO A 103 1.19 23.40 7.76
C PRO A 103 1.18 24.10 6.40
N SER A 104 1.66 25.34 6.35
CA SER A 104 1.71 26.15 5.13
C SER A 104 2.49 25.48 3.98
N SER A 105 3.58 24.77 4.30
CA SER A 105 4.39 24.02 3.34
C SER A 105 3.60 22.91 2.62
N LEU A 106 2.53 22.41 3.23
CA LEU A 106 1.67 21.35 2.71
C LEU A 106 0.29 21.89 2.23
N SER A 107 0.22 23.19 1.93
CA SER A 107 -1.04 23.86 1.59
C SER A 107 -1.72 23.32 0.33
N GLU A 108 -0.96 22.77 -0.62
CA GLU A 108 -1.53 22.14 -1.82
C GLU A 108 -2.48 20.98 -1.51
N PHE A 109 -2.24 20.29 -0.39
CA PHE A 109 -3.07 19.18 0.07
C PHE A 109 -4.39 19.60 0.73
N LYS A 110 -4.63 20.91 0.88
CA LYS A 110 -5.96 21.44 1.26
C LYS A 110 -7.00 21.20 0.17
N ASN A 111 -6.55 20.98 -1.07
CA ASN A 111 -7.43 20.72 -2.20
C ASN A 111 -8.40 19.58 -1.93
N SER A 112 -9.65 19.73 -2.39
CA SER A 112 -10.74 18.75 -2.19
C SER A 112 -10.54 17.44 -2.94
N LYS A 113 -9.64 17.39 -3.93
CA LYS A 113 -9.27 16.13 -4.62
C LYS A 113 -8.72 15.06 -3.67
N TYR A 114 -8.14 15.47 -2.55
CA TYR A 114 -7.68 14.56 -1.50
C TYR A 114 -8.76 14.41 -0.44
N THR A 115 -9.33 13.21 -0.28
CA THR A 115 -10.33 12.93 0.75
C THR A 115 -9.80 13.27 2.14
N ASN A 116 -10.56 14.03 2.92
CA ASN A 116 -10.18 14.41 4.26
C ASN A 116 -10.55 13.30 5.27
N LEU A 117 -9.55 12.70 5.89
CA LEU A 117 -9.73 11.70 6.94
C LEU A 117 -9.93 12.32 8.35
N GLY A 118 -10.11 13.64 8.43
CA GLY A 118 -10.35 14.31 9.72
C GLY A 118 -9.11 14.43 10.58
N ASN A 119 -9.26 14.17 11.87
CA ASN A 119 -8.19 14.33 12.86
C ASN A 119 -7.12 13.22 12.72
N PRO A 120 -5.83 13.55 12.63
CA PRO A 120 -4.76 12.56 12.55
C PRO A 120 -4.75 11.56 13.72
N GLY A 121 -5.10 11.98 14.91
CA GLY A 121 -5.16 11.08 16.08
C GLY A 121 -6.42 10.18 16.11
N ARG A 122 -7.45 10.54 15.36
CA ARG A 122 -8.71 9.81 15.26
C ARG A 122 -9.28 9.93 13.85
N PRO A 123 -8.72 9.17 12.89
CA PRO A 123 -9.16 9.24 11.50
C PRO A 123 -10.63 8.85 11.33
N ASN A 124 -11.28 9.41 10.32
CA ASN A 124 -12.59 8.97 9.86
C ASN A 124 -12.44 7.68 9.05
N TYR A 125 -12.81 6.54 9.64
CA TYR A 125 -12.65 5.23 9.02
C TYR A 125 -13.62 4.98 7.87
N ASP A 126 -14.77 5.64 7.84
CA ASP A 126 -15.71 5.54 6.70
C ASP A 126 -15.12 6.23 5.47
N GLU A 127 -14.51 7.40 5.64
CA GLU A 127 -13.81 8.08 4.56
C GLU A 127 -12.54 7.31 4.13
N LEU A 128 -11.84 6.67 5.06
CA LEU A 128 -10.73 5.77 4.74
C LEU A 128 -11.20 4.60 3.87
N ALA A 129 -12.32 3.96 4.24
CA ALA A 129 -12.92 2.87 3.48
C ALA A 129 -13.31 3.30 2.05
N LYS A 130 -13.98 4.45 1.92
CA LYS A 130 -14.36 5.02 0.62
C LYS A 130 -13.15 5.36 -0.25
N SER A 131 -12.04 5.79 0.34
CA SER A 131 -10.82 6.13 -0.38
C SER A 131 -10.08 4.92 -0.95
N LYS A 132 -10.40 3.69 -0.52
CA LYS A 132 -9.86 2.40 -1.01
C LYS A 132 -8.34 2.42 -1.22
N PRO A 133 -7.53 2.70 -0.21
CA PRO A 133 -6.09 2.77 -0.37
C PRO A 133 -5.46 1.39 -0.60
N ASN A 134 -4.30 1.35 -1.27
CA ASN A 134 -3.44 0.17 -1.34
C ASN A 134 -2.44 0.13 -0.18
N VAL A 135 -2.01 1.33 0.25
CA VAL A 135 -1.06 1.53 1.35
C VAL A 135 -1.56 2.67 2.24
N ILE A 136 -1.36 2.51 3.54
CA ILE A 136 -1.61 3.53 4.56
C ILE A 136 -0.27 3.85 5.22
N PHE A 137 0.20 5.08 5.07
CA PHE A 137 1.32 5.61 5.85
C PHE A 137 0.77 6.19 7.15
N ALA A 138 0.95 5.44 8.23
CA ALA A 138 0.45 5.75 9.55
C ALA A 138 1.52 6.42 10.43
N SER A 139 1.08 7.23 11.39
CA SER A 139 1.94 7.84 12.38
C SER A 139 1.97 7.06 13.70
N PHE A 140 2.83 7.46 14.62
CA PHE A 140 2.84 6.93 15.99
C PHE A 140 1.47 7.05 16.70
N ARG A 141 0.61 7.99 16.25
CA ARG A 141 -0.74 8.18 16.81
C ARG A 141 -1.66 6.99 16.55
N GLN A 142 -1.41 6.24 15.49
CA GLN A 142 -2.17 5.04 15.14
C GLN A 142 -1.55 3.75 15.67
N ALA A 143 -0.39 3.80 16.31
CA ALA A 143 0.37 2.62 16.74
C ALA A 143 -0.19 1.97 18.01
N HIS A 144 -1.49 1.70 18.05
CA HIS A 144 -2.16 0.96 19.14
C HIS A 144 -3.28 0.06 18.61
N THR A 145 -3.59 -0.99 19.36
CA THR A 145 -4.46 -2.09 18.95
C THR A 145 -5.76 -1.62 18.31
N LYS A 146 -6.54 -0.80 19.02
CA LYS A 146 -7.86 -0.35 18.54
C LYS A 146 -7.78 0.34 17.18
N THR A 147 -6.84 1.27 17.01
CA THR A 147 -6.73 2.03 15.75
C THR A 147 -6.23 1.16 14.61
N ILE A 148 -5.29 0.26 14.88
CA ILE A 148 -4.81 -0.71 13.87
C ILE A 148 -5.96 -1.60 13.41
N ASP A 149 -6.78 -2.11 14.32
CA ASP A 149 -7.92 -2.97 14.00
C ASP A 149 -8.98 -2.20 13.18
N GLU A 150 -9.29 -0.95 13.55
CA GLU A 150 -10.23 -0.11 12.78
C GLU A 150 -9.68 0.21 11.37
N MET A 151 -8.40 0.51 11.23
CA MET A 151 -7.78 0.71 9.90
C MET A 151 -7.86 -0.55 9.04
N LYS A 152 -7.55 -1.73 9.62
CA LYS A 152 -7.65 -3.02 8.92
C LYS A 152 -9.08 -3.35 8.51
N LYS A 153 -10.05 -3.03 9.38
CA LYS A 153 -11.48 -3.22 9.09
C LYS A 153 -11.96 -2.29 7.98
N ALA A 154 -11.56 -1.01 8.01
CA ALA A 154 -11.94 -0.03 7.00
C ALA A 154 -11.29 -0.28 5.63
N ALA A 155 -10.03 -0.75 5.63
CA ALA A 155 -9.27 -0.98 4.41
C ALA A 155 -8.52 -2.35 4.44
N PRO A 156 -9.24 -3.48 4.36
CA PRO A 156 -8.68 -4.82 4.60
C PRO A 156 -7.58 -5.22 3.61
N ASN A 157 -7.56 -4.64 2.42
CA ASN A 157 -6.56 -4.92 1.40
C ASN A 157 -5.35 -3.97 1.47
N ALA A 158 -5.42 -2.91 2.28
CA ALA A 158 -4.33 -1.95 2.42
C ALA A 158 -3.19 -2.52 3.29
N LYS A 159 -1.96 -2.15 2.94
CA LYS A 159 -0.79 -2.41 3.77
C LYS A 159 -0.53 -1.19 4.64
N ILE A 160 -0.39 -1.40 5.95
CA ILE A 160 -0.13 -0.32 6.91
C ILE A 160 1.37 -0.30 7.19
N LEU A 161 1.98 0.87 7.03
CA LEU A 161 3.35 1.16 7.40
C LEU A 161 3.39 2.34 8.36
N PHE A 162 4.05 2.15 9.49
CA PHE A 162 4.31 3.22 10.45
C PHE A 162 5.59 3.94 10.05
N VAL A 163 5.50 5.25 9.82
CA VAL A 163 6.56 6.04 9.19
C VAL A 163 6.85 7.35 9.94
N SER A 164 6.46 7.41 11.21
CA SER A 164 6.87 8.56 12.05
C SER A 164 8.36 8.51 12.33
N PRO A 165 9.05 9.66 12.26
CA PRO A 165 10.45 9.73 12.64
C PRO A 165 10.67 9.32 14.09
N ASP A 166 11.80 8.68 14.36
CA ASP A 166 12.30 8.44 15.71
C ASP A 166 12.87 9.75 16.27
N ASN A 167 12.36 10.20 17.42
CA ASN A 167 12.81 11.44 18.03
C ASN A 167 14.28 11.40 18.48
N ASP A 168 14.78 10.23 18.89
CA ASP A 168 16.17 10.05 19.34
C ASP A 168 17.16 10.00 18.15
N ASN A 169 16.65 9.62 16.96
CA ASN A 169 17.42 9.47 15.72
C ASN A 169 16.73 10.13 14.52
N TYR A 170 16.25 11.35 14.71
CA TYR A 170 15.35 12.03 13.76
C TYR A 170 15.88 12.07 12.33
N ILE A 171 17.10 12.56 12.12
CA ILE A 171 17.69 12.71 10.78
C ILE A 171 17.90 11.33 10.10
N SER A 172 18.35 10.35 10.88
CA SER A 172 18.54 8.98 10.34
C SER A 172 17.22 8.38 9.91
N SER A 173 16.17 8.51 10.73
CA SER A 173 14.85 7.97 10.40
C SER A 173 14.21 8.64 9.20
N ILE A 174 14.39 9.96 9.01
CA ILE A 174 13.94 10.65 7.78
C ILE A 174 14.65 10.10 6.53
N LYS A 175 15.98 9.90 6.60
CA LYS A 175 16.74 9.29 5.49
C LYS A 175 16.26 7.87 5.18
N GLU A 176 16.01 7.07 6.22
CA GLU A 176 15.47 5.70 6.07
C GLU A 176 14.08 5.71 5.41
N HIS A 177 13.18 6.59 5.84
CA HIS A 177 11.85 6.72 5.25
C HIS A 177 11.92 7.21 3.80
N THR A 178 12.78 8.19 3.49
CA THR A 178 12.99 8.65 2.11
C THR A 178 13.51 7.51 1.22
N THR A 179 14.49 6.74 1.70
CA THR A 179 15.01 5.56 0.99
C THR A 179 13.93 4.50 0.80
N LEU A 180 13.12 4.25 1.84
CA LEU A 180 11.99 3.31 1.77
C LEU A 180 10.98 3.74 0.70
N PHE A 181 10.62 5.02 0.66
CA PHE A 181 9.69 5.54 -0.34
C PHE A 181 10.28 5.46 -1.75
N GLY A 182 11.57 5.73 -1.91
CA GLY A 182 12.28 5.50 -3.18
C GLY A 182 12.13 4.06 -3.67
N LYS A 183 12.31 3.08 -2.79
CA LYS A 183 12.12 1.65 -3.12
C LYS A 183 10.66 1.31 -3.44
N ILE A 184 9.70 1.82 -2.65
CA ILE A 184 8.27 1.56 -2.86
C ILE A 184 7.80 2.15 -4.20
N PHE A 185 8.19 3.38 -4.53
CA PHE A 185 7.69 4.12 -5.69
C PHE A 185 8.60 4.05 -6.92
N LYS A 186 9.74 3.36 -6.84
CA LYS A 186 10.77 3.28 -7.92
C LYS A 186 11.28 4.67 -8.34
N LYS A 187 11.67 5.49 -7.32
CA LYS A 187 12.22 6.84 -7.48
C LYS A 187 13.67 6.90 -7.03
#